data_f5e37cffa0b83da8d74a5e022f8b16d4
#
_entry.id   f5e37cffa0b83da8d74a5e022f8b16d4
#
_cell.length_a   1.000
_cell.length_b   1.000
_cell.length_c   1.000
_cell.angle_alpha   90.00
_cell.angle_beta   90.00
_cell.angle_gamma   90.00
#
_symmetry.space_group_name_H-M   'P 1'
#
loop_
_entity.id
_entity.type
_entity.pdbx_description
1 polymer ?
#
loop_
_entity_poly.entity_id
_entity_poly.type
_entity_poly.pdbx_seq_one_letter_code
_entity_poly.pdbx_strand_id
1 'polypeptide(L)'
;GLKVRPRSQRPPRTEIRRRASELLDLVQLSGLENRYPGQLSGGQRQRVALARALAIEPRVLLLDEPFGALDAQVRRELRRWLREIHDRTGHTTVFVTHDQEEALELADRVVVMSQGRIEQVGTSDEVYDDPNSPFVYGFIGDSSSLPVHVEGGEIWFEDRTTGLPASDRPPGPATLYFRPHDVELLDGCGGCIAGTVATSRRVAGTRRVELEIGGAGHLVEIELPVDHPAAGKSRVAFRPRRWKLFPA
;
A
#
# COMPACT_ATOMS: atom_id res chain seq x y z
N GLY A 1 -18.13 13.53 -23.75
CA GLY A 1 -17.08 12.84 -24.47
C GLY A 1 -17.52 12.38 -25.85
N LEU A 2 -18.30 11.31 -25.99
CA LEU A 2 -18.60 10.66 -27.28
C LEU A 2 -19.27 11.57 -28.35
N LYS A 3 -19.96 12.63 -27.94
CA LYS A 3 -20.57 13.61 -28.86
C LYS A 3 -19.59 14.69 -29.34
N VAL A 4 -18.39 14.79 -28.79
CA VAL A 4 -17.42 15.87 -29.10
C VAL A 4 -16.60 15.56 -30.36
N ARG A 5 -16.59 14.30 -30.83
CA ARG A 5 -15.89 13.92 -32.06
C ARG A 5 -16.50 14.64 -33.29
N PRO A 6 -15.69 14.92 -34.34
CA PRO A 6 -16.20 15.45 -35.60
C PRO A 6 -17.39 14.62 -36.11
N ARG A 7 -18.34 15.26 -36.81
CA ARG A 7 -19.56 14.59 -37.25
C ARG A 7 -19.30 13.31 -38.07
N SER A 8 -18.24 13.29 -38.84
CA SER A 8 -17.80 12.13 -39.64
C SER A 8 -17.31 10.94 -38.84
N GLN A 9 -16.85 11.18 -37.60
CA GLN A 9 -16.29 10.13 -36.69
C GLN A 9 -17.23 9.85 -35.52
N ARG A 10 -18.42 10.43 -35.51
CA ARG A 10 -19.36 10.31 -34.40
C ARG A 10 -20.14 9.00 -34.52
N PRO A 11 -20.09 8.12 -33.48
CA PRO A 11 -20.88 6.90 -33.47
C PRO A 11 -22.40 7.18 -33.57
N PRO A 12 -23.21 6.24 -34.06
CA PRO A 12 -24.67 6.33 -34.04
C PRO A 12 -25.20 6.57 -32.62
N ARG A 13 -26.36 7.19 -32.48
CA ARG A 13 -26.99 7.47 -31.18
C ARG A 13 -27.23 6.21 -30.32
N THR A 14 -27.55 5.11 -30.97
CA THR A 14 -27.74 3.79 -30.33
C THR A 14 -26.45 3.30 -29.70
N GLU A 15 -25.34 3.38 -30.42
CA GLU A 15 -24.02 2.99 -29.94
C GLU A 15 -23.51 3.91 -28.79
N ILE A 16 -23.78 5.23 -28.91
CA ILE A 16 -23.46 6.17 -27.81
C ILE A 16 -24.22 5.80 -26.53
N ARG A 17 -25.50 5.43 -26.66
CA ARG A 17 -26.32 5.02 -25.52
C ARG A 17 -25.83 3.71 -24.91
N ARG A 18 -25.54 2.70 -25.75
CA ARG A 18 -25.00 1.41 -25.29
C ARG A 18 -23.73 1.59 -24.50
N ARG A 19 -22.73 2.31 -25.06
CA ARG A 19 -21.45 2.59 -24.35
C ARG A 19 -21.63 3.39 -23.07
N ALA A 20 -22.54 4.36 -23.05
CA ALA A 20 -22.82 5.13 -21.86
C ALA A 20 -23.44 4.25 -20.76
N SER A 21 -24.36 3.35 -21.11
CA SER A 21 -24.95 2.40 -20.16
C SER A 21 -23.89 1.46 -19.60
N GLU A 22 -23.09 0.83 -20.45
CA GLU A 22 -22.00 -0.07 -20.03
C GLU A 22 -21.02 0.60 -19.06
N LEU A 23 -20.66 1.85 -19.34
CA LEU A 23 -19.78 2.62 -18.45
C LEU A 23 -20.44 3.01 -17.13
N LEU A 24 -21.75 3.30 -17.15
CA LEU A 24 -22.50 3.58 -15.92
C LEU A 24 -22.71 2.32 -15.08
N ASP A 25 -22.97 1.19 -15.73
CA ASP A 25 -23.07 -0.11 -15.06
C ASP A 25 -21.74 -0.47 -14.37
N LEU A 26 -20.63 -0.26 -15.07
CA LEU A 26 -19.29 -0.49 -14.54
C LEU A 26 -19.01 0.31 -13.26
N VAL A 27 -19.41 1.57 -13.24
CA VAL A 27 -19.22 2.42 -12.04
C VAL A 27 -20.42 2.35 -11.07
N GLN A 28 -21.28 1.33 -11.22
CA GLN A 28 -22.46 1.08 -10.38
C GLN A 28 -23.41 2.28 -10.27
N LEU A 29 -23.71 2.87 -11.41
CA LEU A 29 -24.67 3.97 -11.55
C LEU A 29 -25.81 3.63 -12.50
N SER A 30 -26.11 2.33 -12.69
CA SER A 30 -27.25 1.85 -13.46
C SER A 30 -28.56 2.50 -12.98
N GLY A 31 -29.40 2.90 -13.92
CA GLY A 31 -30.67 3.59 -13.62
C GLY A 31 -30.55 5.08 -13.30
N LEU A 32 -29.34 5.65 -13.33
CA LEU A 32 -29.11 7.07 -13.09
C LEU A 32 -28.81 7.86 -14.37
N GLU A 33 -28.98 7.26 -15.54
CA GLU A 33 -28.62 7.82 -16.86
C GLU A 33 -29.29 9.17 -17.15
N ASN A 34 -30.47 9.39 -16.58
CA ASN A 34 -31.27 10.59 -16.77
C ASN A 34 -31.13 11.63 -15.65
N ARG A 35 -30.29 11.38 -14.63
CA ARG A 35 -30.07 12.33 -13.55
C ARG A 35 -29.09 13.43 -13.94
N TYR A 36 -29.37 14.63 -13.48
CA TYR A 36 -28.49 15.78 -13.60
C TYR A 36 -27.45 15.78 -12.47
N PRO A 37 -26.27 16.41 -12.68
CA PRO A 37 -25.19 16.45 -11.68
C PRO A 37 -25.61 16.93 -10.28
N GLY A 38 -26.57 17.90 -10.21
CA GLY A 38 -27.12 18.38 -8.95
C GLY A 38 -27.96 17.35 -8.16
N GLN A 39 -28.39 16.28 -8.82
CA GLN A 39 -29.18 15.19 -8.22
C GLN A 39 -28.30 14.00 -7.80
N LEU A 40 -26.98 14.11 -7.98
CA LEU A 40 -25.99 13.08 -7.66
C LEU A 40 -25.21 13.45 -6.39
N SER A 41 -24.89 12.45 -5.57
CA SER A 41 -23.96 12.61 -4.46
C SER A 41 -22.54 12.97 -4.93
N GLY A 42 -21.66 13.40 -4.03
CA GLY A 42 -20.26 13.67 -4.34
C GLY A 42 -19.56 12.45 -5.00
N GLY A 43 -19.66 11.28 -4.38
CA GLY A 43 -19.11 10.04 -4.92
C GLY A 43 -19.75 9.62 -6.26
N GLN A 44 -21.06 9.82 -6.46
CA GLN A 44 -21.70 9.56 -7.74
C GLN A 44 -21.16 10.48 -8.83
N ARG A 45 -20.94 11.77 -8.54
CA ARG A 45 -20.33 12.69 -9.50
C ARG A 45 -18.91 12.30 -9.88
N GLN A 46 -18.11 11.83 -8.92
CA GLN A 46 -16.74 11.36 -9.18
C GLN A 46 -16.75 10.11 -10.09
N ARG A 47 -17.64 9.15 -9.83
CA ARG A 47 -17.83 7.97 -10.69
C ARG A 47 -18.27 8.34 -12.11
N VAL A 48 -19.15 9.31 -12.27
CA VAL A 48 -19.51 9.83 -13.61
C VAL A 48 -18.32 10.52 -14.28
N ALA A 49 -17.47 11.24 -13.53
CA ALA A 49 -16.28 11.88 -14.11
C ALA A 49 -15.29 10.84 -14.65
N LEU A 50 -15.08 9.75 -13.90
CA LEU A 50 -14.25 8.62 -14.33
C LEU A 50 -14.84 7.93 -15.58
N ALA A 51 -16.13 7.58 -15.58
CA ALA A 51 -16.81 7.00 -16.74
C ALA A 51 -16.70 7.91 -17.98
N ARG A 52 -16.74 9.23 -17.80
CA ARG A 52 -16.53 10.19 -18.88
C ARG A 52 -15.11 10.20 -19.45
N ALA A 53 -14.10 10.08 -18.60
CA ALA A 53 -12.70 10.01 -19.01
C ALA A 53 -12.45 8.75 -19.86
N LEU A 54 -13.03 7.64 -19.44
CA LEU A 54 -12.91 6.34 -20.12
C LEU A 54 -13.71 6.26 -21.43
N ALA A 55 -14.82 7.00 -21.55
CA ALA A 55 -15.73 6.94 -22.70
C ALA A 55 -15.08 7.31 -24.05
N ILE A 56 -14.00 8.06 -24.04
CA ILE A 56 -13.31 8.50 -25.26
C ILE A 56 -12.17 7.57 -25.67
N GLU A 57 -11.90 6.51 -24.90
CA GLU A 57 -10.78 5.57 -25.13
C GLU A 57 -9.46 6.32 -25.37
N PRO A 58 -8.98 7.09 -24.40
CA PRO A 58 -7.81 7.94 -24.60
C PRO A 58 -6.53 7.09 -24.67
N ARG A 59 -5.53 7.51 -25.44
CA ARG A 59 -4.21 6.86 -25.45
C ARG A 59 -3.45 7.05 -24.14
N VAL A 60 -3.67 8.16 -23.47
CA VAL A 60 -3.11 8.48 -22.14
C VAL A 60 -4.25 8.88 -21.24
N LEU A 61 -4.35 8.23 -20.11
CA LEU A 61 -5.35 8.49 -19.07
C LEU A 61 -4.64 9.12 -17.87
N LEU A 62 -5.06 10.32 -17.48
CA LEU A 62 -4.56 11.02 -16.30
C LEU A 62 -5.65 11.08 -15.25
N LEU A 63 -5.39 10.53 -14.07
CA LEU A 63 -6.35 10.41 -12.98
C LEU A 63 -5.75 11.01 -11.70
N ASP A 64 -6.50 11.87 -11.05
CA ASP A 64 -6.14 12.45 -9.76
C ASP A 64 -7.12 11.91 -8.71
N GLU A 65 -6.60 11.11 -7.76
CA GLU A 65 -7.35 10.40 -6.73
C GLU A 65 -8.64 9.73 -7.23
N PRO A 66 -8.55 8.83 -8.24
CA PRO A 66 -9.75 8.34 -8.93
C PRO A 66 -10.68 7.50 -8.06
N PHE A 67 -10.20 6.97 -6.94
CA PHE A 67 -10.95 6.05 -6.09
C PHE A 67 -11.32 6.63 -4.71
N GLY A 68 -10.87 7.84 -4.37
CA GLY A 68 -10.96 8.41 -3.02
C GLY A 68 -12.37 8.50 -2.43
N ALA A 69 -13.41 8.77 -3.24
CA ALA A 69 -14.79 8.89 -2.77
C ALA A 69 -15.65 7.64 -3.02
N LEU A 70 -15.02 6.47 -3.23
CA LEU A 70 -15.71 5.21 -3.49
C LEU A 70 -15.79 4.36 -2.24
N ASP A 71 -16.90 3.62 -2.11
CA ASP A 71 -16.97 2.54 -1.12
C ASP A 71 -16.00 1.39 -1.47
N ALA A 72 -15.67 0.57 -0.47
CA ALA A 72 -14.63 -0.45 -0.60
C ALA A 72 -14.93 -1.52 -1.68
N GLN A 73 -16.21 -1.83 -1.94
CA GLN A 73 -16.57 -2.82 -2.95
C GLN A 73 -16.37 -2.23 -4.35
N VAL A 74 -16.94 -1.05 -4.61
CA VAL A 74 -16.81 -0.35 -5.90
C VAL A 74 -15.35 -0.06 -6.21
N ARG A 75 -14.56 0.35 -5.21
CA ARG A 75 -13.14 0.62 -5.35
C ARG A 75 -12.40 -0.62 -5.87
N ARG A 76 -12.61 -1.79 -5.26
CA ARG A 76 -11.98 -3.06 -5.69
C ARG A 76 -12.39 -3.45 -7.12
N GLU A 77 -13.68 -3.35 -7.45
CA GLU A 77 -14.19 -3.69 -8.79
C GLU A 77 -13.59 -2.76 -9.85
N LEU A 78 -13.49 -1.47 -9.55
CA LEU A 78 -12.99 -0.48 -10.47
C LEU A 78 -11.47 -0.57 -10.67
N ARG A 79 -10.70 -0.86 -9.60
CA ARG A 79 -9.26 -1.14 -9.69
C ARG A 79 -9.01 -2.33 -10.61
N ARG A 80 -9.68 -3.45 -10.39
CA ARG A 80 -9.56 -4.64 -11.22
C ARG A 80 -9.87 -4.34 -12.70
N TRP A 81 -10.96 -3.64 -12.96
CA TRP A 81 -11.35 -3.29 -14.29
C TRP A 81 -10.35 -2.32 -14.97
N LEU A 82 -9.81 -1.35 -14.25
CA LEU A 82 -8.79 -0.45 -14.79
C LEU A 82 -7.51 -1.22 -15.17
N ARG A 83 -7.12 -2.19 -14.35
CA ARG A 83 -6.01 -3.09 -14.65
C ARG A 83 -6.28 -3.93 -15.89
N GLU A 84 -7.47 -4.54 -16.02
CA GLU A 84 -7.88 -5.31 -17.18
C GLU A 84 -7.86 -4.47 -18.47
N ILE A 85 -8.33 -3.23 -18.41
CA ILE A 85 -8.28 -2.32 -19.57
C ILE A 85 -6.82 -2.01 -19.95
N HIS A 86 -6.00 -1.68 -18.97
CA HIS A 86 -4.58 -1.43 -19.22
C HIS A 86 -3.93 -2.63 -19.92
N ASP A 87 -4.09 -3.84 -19.38
CA ASP A 87 -3.50 -5.07 -19.92
C ASP A 87 -4.01 -5.39 -21.34
N ARG A 88 -5.28 -5.11 -21.64
CA ARG A 88 -5.87 -5.36 -22.96
C ARG A 88 -5.52 -4.32 -24.00
N THR A 89 -5.34 -3.08 -23.62
CA THR A 89 -5.22 -1.95 -24.55
C THR A 89 -3.82 -1.39 -24.66
N GLY A 90 -2.95 -1.66 -23.66
CA GLY A 90 -1.61 -1.07 -23.59
C GLY A 90 -1.60 0.45 -23.47
N HIS A 91 -2.72 1.06 -23.02
CA HIS A 91 -2.82 2.51 -22.86
C HIS A 91 -1.98 2.96 -21.66
N THR A 92 -1.27 4.05 -21.82
CA THR A 92 -0.55 4.65 -20.70
C THR A 92 -1.53 5.28 -19.72
N THR A 93 -1.45 4.87 -18.47
CA THR A 93 -2.25 5.47 -17.37
C THR A 93 -1.30 6.07 -16.35
N VAL A 94 -1.51 7.32 -15.99
CA VAL A 94 -0.86 7.98 -14.86
C VAL A 94 -1.93 8.34 -13.86
N PHE A 95 -1.80 7.88 -12.62
CA PHE A 95 -2.72 8.25 -11.56
C PHE A 95 -1.96 8.69 -10.31
N VAL A 96 -2.57 9.62 -9.58
CA VAL A 96 -2.09 10.08 -8.29
C VAL A 96 -3.02 9.51 -7.22
N THR A 97 -2.45 8.95 -6.18
CA THR A 97 -3.19 8.43 -5.03
C THR A 97 -2.37 8.60 -3.75
N HIS A 98 -3.05 8.71 -2.62
CA HIS A 98 -2.45 8.58 -1.30
C HIS A 98 -2.66 7.17 -0.70
N ASP A 99 -3.37 6.30 -1.41
CA ASP A 99 -3.61 4.92 -1.01
C ASP A 99 -2.50 4.03 -1.58
N GLN A 100 -1.71 3.47 -0.68
CA GLN A 100 -0.56 2.63 -1.01
C GLN A 100 -1.00 1.34 -1.71
N GLU A 101 -2.12 0.73 -1.29
CA GLU A 101 -2.63 -0.49 -1.89
C GLU A 101 -2.99 -0.25 -3.36
N GLU A 102 -3.58 0.91 -3.66
CA GLU A 102 -3.90 1.28 -5.05
C GLU A 102 -2.64 1.39 -5.90
N ALA A 103 -1.60 2.04 -5.38
CA ALA A 103 -0.34 2.19 -6.10
C ALA A 103 0.34 0.85 -6.36
N LEU A 104 0.43 0.00 -5.34
CA LEU A 104 1.11 -1.31 -5.43
C LEU A 104 0.34 -2.32 -6.29
N GLU A 105 -1.01 -2.28 -6.27
CA GLU A 105 -1.86 -3.22 -7.03
C GLU A 105 -1.95 -2.87 -8.52
N LEU A 106 -1.96 -1.57 -8.85
CA LEU A 106 -2.28 -1.14 -10.20
C LEU A 106 -1.09 -0.72 -11.05
N ALA A 107 -0.04 -0.18 -10.44
CA ALA A 107 1.04 0.45 -11.17
C ALA A 107 2.13 -0.54 -11.59
N ASP A 108 2.59 -0.46 -12.83
CA ASP A 108 3.82 -1.12 -13.28
C ASP A 108 5.06 -0.38 -12.74
N ARG A 109 4.92 0.93 -12.51
CA ARG A 109 5.95 1.78 -11.89
C ARG A 109 5.31 2.74 -10.89
N VAL A 110 5.90 2.79 -9.71
CA VAL A 110 5.50 3.67 -8.60
C VAL A 110 6.52 4.79 -8.46
N VAL A 111 6.02 6.01 -8.28
CA VAL A 111 6.82 7.18 -7.93
C VAL A 111 6.39 7.64 -6.55
N VAL A 112 7.25 7.44 -5.54
CA VAL A 112 7.02 7.95 -4.19
C VAL A 112 7.50 9.39 -4.11
N MET A 113 6.64 10.27 -3.64
CA MET A 113 6.94 11.71 -3.52
C MET A 113 6.70 12.20 -2.08
N SER A 114 7.56 13.09 -1.63
CA SER A 114 7.42 13.80 -0.36
C SER A 114 7.94 15.22 -0.50
N GLN A 115 7.20 16.18 0.07
CA GLN A 115 7.59 17.61 0.08
C GLN A 115 8.02 18.15 -1.28
N GLY A 116 7.33 17.72 -2.35
CA GLY A 116 7.62 18.14 -3.73
C GLY A 116 8.89 17.51 -4.35
N ARG A 117 9.47 16.50 -3.73
CA ARG A 117 10.64 15.76 -4.22
C ARG A 117 10.27 14.31 -4.52
N ILE A 118 10.93 13.73 -5.50
CA ILE A 118 10.86 12.29 -5.76
C ILE A 118 11.80 11.60 -4.77
N GLU A 119 11.25 10.72 -3.95
CA GLU A 119 11.99 9.91 -2.96
C GLU A 119 12.51 8.61 -3.61
N GLN A 120 11.65 7.94 -4.36
CA GLN A 120 12.00 6.69 -5.06
C GLN A 120 11.13 6.49 -6.29
N VAL A 121 11.70 5.83 -7.30
CA VAL A 121 10.98 5.35 -8.49
C VAL A 121 11.38 3.91 -8.72
N GLY A 122 10.40 3.03 -8.86
CA GLY A 122 10.64 1.59 -9.09
C GLY A 122 9.36 0.87 -9.47
N THR A 123 9.45 -0.44 -9.65
CA THR A 123 8.30 -1.33 -9.67
C THR A 123 7.67 -1.40 -8.29
N SER A 124 6.45 -1.95 -8.18
CA SER A 124 5.80 -2.16 -6.88
C SER A 124 6.67 -2.99 -5.94
N ASP A 125 7.28 -4.06 -6.45
CA ASP A 125 8.16 -4.95 -5.69
C ASP A 125 9.44 -4.22 -5.24
N GLU A 126 10.10 -3.47 -6.13
CA GLU A 126 11.32 -2.72 -5.79
C GLU A 126 11.06 -1.66 -4.71
N VAL A 127 9.94 -0.93 -4.79
CA VAL A 127 9.61 0.09 -3.80
C VAL A 127 9.24 -0.52 -2.45
N TYR A 128 8.60 -1.69 -2.45
CA TYR A 128 8.20 -2.40 -1.25
C TYR A 128 9.34 -3.17 -0.58
N ASP A 129 10.12 -3.94 -1.36
CA ASP A 129 11.15 -4.84 -0.85
C ASP A 129 12.50 -4.15 -0.65
N ASP A 130 12.82 -3.13 -1.49
CA ASP A 130 14.07 -2.38 -1.40
C ASP A 130 13.87 -0.85 -1.28
N PRO A 131 13.16 -0.37 -0.25
CA PRO A 131 12.98 1.05 -0.01
C PRO A 131 14.33 1.72 0.27
N ASN A 132 14.59 2.86 -0.38
CA ASN A 132 15.89 3.54 -0.31
C ASN A 132 16.03 4.52 0.87
N SER A 133 14.95 4.79 1.60
CA SER A 133 14.95 5.69 2.74
C SER A 133 13.97 5.23 3.85
N PRO A 134 14.18 5.69 5.11
CA PRO A 134 13.23 5.48 6.20
C PRO A 134 11.81 5.96 5.84
N PHE A 135 11.73 7.08 5.12
CA PHE A 135 10.45 7.62 4.67
C PHE A 135 9.73 6.64 3.76
N VAL A 136 10.39 6.14 2.72
CA VAL A 136 9.77 5.17 1.78
C VAL A 136 9.39 3.89 2.51
N TYR A 137 10.27 3.39 3.39
CA TYR A 137 10.00 2.19 4.19
C TYR A 137 8.73 2.32 5.02
N GLY A 138 8.59 3.44 5.75
CA GLY A 138 7.43 3.69 6.61
C GLY A 138 6.18 4.15 5.86
N PHE A 139 6.35 4.75 4.67
CA PHE A 139 5.22 5.19 3.85
C PHE A 139 4.60 4.06 3.04
N ILE A 140 5.37 3.09 2.58
CA ILE A 140 4.88 1.96 1.79
C ILE A 140 4.71 0.73 2.68
N GLY A 141 3.48 0.46 3.08
CA GLY A 141 3.11 -0.67 3.93
C GLY A 141 3.43 -0.47 5.42
N ASP A 142 2.81 -1.31 6.24
CA ASP A 142 3.04 -1.30 7.69
C ASP A 142 4.52 -1.61 7.99
N SER A 143 5.09 -0.90 8.96
CA SER A 143 6.48 -1.06 9.36
C SER A 143 6.67 -0.87 10.86
N SER A 144 7.60 -1.63 11.42
CA SER A 144 8.12 -1.41 12.76
C SER A 144 9.57 -0.96 12.68
N SER A 145 9.99 -0.12 13.63
CA SER A 145 11.37 0.34 13.71
C SER A 145 11.88 0.26 15.13
N LEU A 146 13.19 0.05 15.27
CA LEU A 146 13.87 -0.06 16.55
C LEU A 146 15.24 0.64 16.46
N PRO A 147 15.58 1.56 17.38
CA PRO A 147 16.93 2.10 17.44
C PRO A 147 17.90 1.01 17.85
N VAL A 148 18.99 0.87 17.12
CA VAL A 148 19.99 -0.18 17.31
C VAL A 148 21.39 0.39 17.14
N HIS A 149 22.41 -0.41 17.45
CA HIS A 149 23.77 -0.10 17.02
C HIS A 149 24.40 -1.29 16.30
N VAL A 150 25.33 -0.99 15.44
CA VAL A 150 26.12 -1.97 14.71
C VAL A 150 27.47 -2.10 15.36
N GLU A 151 27.85 -3.32 15.76
CA GLU A 151 29.14 -3.64 16.33
C GLU A 151 29.58 -5.04 15.91
N GLY A 152 30.84 -5.19 15.50
CA GLY A 152 31.38 -6.48 15.09
C GLY A 152 30.69 -7.17 13.91
N GLY A 153 29.98 -6.42 13.07
CA GLY A 153 29.20 -6.97 11.95
C GLY A 153 27.83 -7.52 12.34
N GLU A 154 27.41 -7.31 13.59
CA GLU A 154 26.10 -7.69 14.11
C GLU A 154 25.28 -6.48 14.52
N ILE A 155 23.96 -6.65 14.59
CA ILE A 155 23.01 -5.64 15.08
C ILE A 155 22.74 -5.90 16.55
N TRP A 156 22.95 -4.88 17.36
CA TRP A 156 22.74 -4.89 18.80
C TRP A 156 21.60 -3.97 19.20
N PHE A 157 20.76 -4.45 20.08
CA PHE A 157 19.76 -3.63 20.77
C PHE A 157 20.08 -3.59 22.27
N GLU A 158 20.30 -2.39 22.81
CA GLU A 158 20.90 -2.22 24.14
C GLU A 158 22.20 -3.07 24.25
N ASP A 159 22.31 -3.91 25.26
CA ASP A 159 23.50 -4.75 25.51
C ASP A 159 23.35 -6.19 24.96
N ARG A 160 22.44 -6.44 24.00
CA ARG A 160 22.14 -7.78 23.48
C ARG A 160 22.21 -7.83 21.98
N THR A 161 22.83 -8.90 21.48
CA THR A 161 22.75 -9.17 20.04
C THR A 161 21.33 -9.57 19.63
N THR A 162 20.89 -9.05 18.51
CA THR A 162 19.60 -9.43 17.88
C THR A 162 19.71 -10.72 17.07
N GLY A 163 20.94 -11.22 16.87
CA GLY A 163 21.22 -12.35 15.98
C GLY A 163 21.07 -12.02 14.49
N LEU A 164 20.97 -10.74 14.15
CA LEU A 164 20.88 -10.27 12.77
C LEU A 164 22.24 -9.75 12.31
N PRO A 165 22.73 -10.13 11.13
CA PRO A 165 23.95 -9.57 10.57
C PRO A 165 23.71 -8.11 10.12
N ALA A 166 24.69 -7.26 10.33
CA ALA A 166 24.65 -5.85 9.93
C ALA A 166 25.05 -5.65 8.44
N SER A 167 25.36 -6.74 7.72
CA SER A 167 25.87 -6.70 6.35
C SER A 167 27.09 -5.74 6.26
N ASP A 168 27.16 -4.91 5.23
CA ASP A 168 28.30 -4.00 4.96
C ASP A 168 28.19 -2.64 5.69
N ARG A 169 27.36 -2.54 6.74
CA ARG A 169 27.21 -1.29 7.48
C ARG A 169 28.39 -1.05 8.40
N PRO A 170 28.91 0.18 8.45
CA PRO A 170 29.96 0.55 9.40
C PRO A 170 29.39 0.50 10.84
N PRO A 171 30.26 0.26 11.83
CA PRO A 171 29.87 0.35 13.24
C PRO A 171 29.30 1.72 13.60
N GLY A 172 28.29 1.73 14.45
CA GLY A 172 27.65 2.96 14.92
C GLY A 172 26.14 2.85 15.09
N PRO A 173 25.49 3.97 15.46
CA PRO A 173 24.04 4.01 15.67
C PRO A 173 23.29 3.85 14.33
N ALA A 174 22.18 3.13 14.40
CA ALA A 174 21.31 2.87 13.25
C ALA A 174 19.86 2.67 13.70
N THR A 175 18.93 2.70 12.76
CA THR A 175 17.55 2.28 12.99
C THR A 175 17.27 1.04 12.15
N LEU A 176 16.83 -0.02 12.83
CA LEU A 176 16.39 -1.27 12.23
C LEU A 176 14.93 -1.12 11.84
N TYR A 177 14.61 -1.35 10.56
CA TYR A 177 13.24 -1.41 10.04
C TYR A 177 12.90 -2.82 9.61
N PHE A 178 11.67 -3.25 9.90
CA PHE A 178 11.15 -4.54 9.46
C PHE A 178 9.63 -4.50 9.26
N ARG A 179 9.09 -5.47 8.52
CA ARG A 179 7.65 -5.61 8.33
C ARG A 179 7.05 -6.43 9.46
N PRO A 180 5.92 -6.01 10.08
CA PRO A 180 5.29 -6.72 11.20
C PRO A 180 4.95 -8.19 10.90
N HIS A 181 4.59 -8.52 9.66
CA HIS A 181 4.23 -9.88 9.24
C HIS A 181 5.45 -10.76 8.90
N ASP A 182 6.63 -10.15 8.71
CA ASP A 182 7.83 -10.87 8.26
C ASP A 182 8.79 -11.16 9.42
N VAL A 183 8.25 -11.79 10.45
CA VAL A 183 8.98 -12.15 11.66
C VAL A 183 8.93 -13.67 11.89
N GLU A 184 9.97 -14.17 12.53
CA GLU A 184 10.05 -15.52 13.05
C GLU A 184 9.96 -15.47 14.58
N LEU A 185 9.04 -16.26 15.15
CA LEU A 185 8.95 -16.37 16.61
C LEU A 185 9.94 -17.40 17.15
N LEU A 186 10.51 -17.12 18.29
CA LEU A 186 11.53 -17.94 18.92
C LEU A 186 11.09 -18.31 20.36
N ASP A 187 11.39 -19.56 20.77
CA ASP A 187 11.06 -20.04 22.11
C ASP A 187 12.12 -19.70 23.18
N GLY A 188 13.21 -19.03 22.80
CA GLY A 188 14.28 -18.66 23.70
C GLY A 188 15.27 -17.68 23.07
N CYS A 189 15.98 -16.95 23.90
CA CYS A 189 16.79 -15.82 23.48
C CYS A 189 18.30 -16.10 23.49
N GLY A 190 18.79 -16.69 22.41
CA GLY A 190 20.17 -16.48 22.00
C GLY A 190 20.17 -15.72 20.67
N GLY A 191 20.28 -14.38 20.69
CA GLY A 191 20.23 -13.57 19.46
C GLY A 191 18.80 -13.38 18.94
N CYS A 192 17.98 -12.65 19.68
CA CYS A 192 16.61 -12.31 19.32
C CYS A 192 16.19 -10.98 19.93
N ILE A 193 15.13 -10.40 19.40
CA ILE A 193 14.43 -9.27 20.00
C ILE A 193 13.30 -9.82 20.87
N ALA A 194 13.20 -9.38 22.13
CA ALA A 194 12.16 -9.85 23.04
C ALA A 194 11.46 -8.68 23.71
N GLY A 195 10.13 -8.75 23.76
CA GLY A 195 9.30 -7.72 24.36
C GLY A 195 8.16 -8.28 25.21
N THR A 196 7.59 -7.40 26.04
CA THR A 196 6.36 -7.64 26.77
C THR A 196 5.17 -7.22 25.93
N VAL A 197 4.13 -8.03 25.91
CA VAL A 197 2.90 -7.71 25.14
C VAL A 197 2.18 -6.54 25.82
N ALA A 198 2.15 -5.40 25.14
CA ALA A 198 1.39 -4.23 25.55
C ALA A 198 -0.08 -4.35 25.10
N THR A 199 -0.29 -4.67 23.82
CA THR A 199 -1.64 -4.92 23.30
C THR A 199 -1.66 -6.10 22.33
N SER A 200 -2.82 -6.75 22.20
CA SER A 200 -3.03 -7.83 21.24
C SER A 200 -4.46 -7.73 20.69
N ARG A 201 -4.59 -7.48 19.40
CA ARG A 201 -5.88 -7.26 18.72
C ARG A 201 -6.01 -8.16 17.50
N ARG A 202 -7.20 -8.70 17.29
CA ARG A 202 -7.52 -9.40 16.05
C ARG A 202 -7.87 -8.39 14.96
N VAL A 203 -7.20 -8.48 13.81
CA VAL A 203 -7.47 -7.67 12.63
C VAL A 203 -7.67 -8.63 11.45
N ALA A 204 -8.90 -8.75 11.00
CA ALA A 204 -9.28 -9.71 9.94
C ALA A 204 -8.82 -11.16 10.25
N GLY A 205 -7.96 -11.71 9.43
CA GLY A 205 -7.42 -13.08 9.54
C GLY A 205 -6.16 -13.22 10.40
N THR A 206 -5.64 -12.13 10.94
CA THR A 206 -4.38 -12.07 11.70
C THR A 206 -4.58 -11.45 13.07
N ARG A 207 -3.55 -11.48 13.86
CA ARG A 207 -3.47 -10.83 15.18
C ARG A 207 -2.29 -9.88 15.19
N ARG A 208 -2.54 -8.60 15.40
CA ARG A 208 -1.52 -7.59 15.63
C ARG A 208 -1.17 -7.55 17.11
N VAL A 209 0.10 -7.66 17.40
CA VAL A 209 0.64 -7.68 18.76
C VAL A 209 1.66 -6.55 18.86
N GLU A 210 1.37 -5.62 19.75
CA GLU A 210 2.26 -4.52 20.09
C GLU A 210 3.14 -4.95 21.27
N LEU A 211 4.43 -4.86 21.09
CA LEU A 211 5.44 -5.27 22.07
C LEU A 211 6.18 -4.06 22.58
N GLU A 212 6.30 -3.97 23.90
CA GLU A 212 7.20 -3.04 24.57
C GLU A 212 8.57 -3.70 24.73
N ILE A 213 9.61 -3.08 24.11
CA ILE A 213 10.97 -3.63 24.02
C ILE A 213 11.95 -2.72 24.73
N GLY A 214 12.85 -3.34 25.51
CA GLY A 214 13.91 -2.65 26.24
C GLY A 214 13.45 -1.84 27.45
N GLY A 215 14.42 -1.23 28.12
CA GLY A 215 14.17 -0.42 29.31
C GLY A 215 13.53 0.93 29.02
N ALA A 216 13.69 1.45 27.79
CA ALA A 216 13.09 2.70 27.33
C ALA A 216 11.64 2.54 26.82
N GLY A 217 11.11 1.31 26.77
CA GLY A 217 9.73 1.05 26.37
C GLY A 217 9.46 1.31 24.89
N HIS A 218 10.36 0.93 23.98
CA HIS A 218 10.14 1.06 22.54
C HIS A 218 9.00 0.15 22.10
N LEU A 219 8.02 0.73 21.43
CA LEU A 219 6.87 -0.01 20.89
C LEU A 219 7.16 -0.50 19.47
N VAL A 220 7.01 -1.79 19.26
CA VAL A 220 7.07 -2.40 17.92
C VAL A 220 5.84 -3.28 17.72
N GLU A 221 5.34 -3.33 16.50
CA GLU A 221 4.22 -4.19 16.13
C GLU A 221 4.73 -5.43 15.37
N ILE A 222 4.17 -6.59 15.71
CA ILE A 222 4.32 -7.82 14.94
C ILE A 222 2.95 -8.39 14.60
N GLU A 223 2.88 -9.15 13.51
CA GLU A 223 1.65 -9.77 13.06
C GLU A 223 1.78 -11.30 13.10
N LEU A 224 0.79 -11.94 13.70
CA LEU A 224 0.76 -13.38 13.93
C LEU A 224 -0.51 -14.00 13.35
N PRO A 225 -0.49 -15.29 12.98
CA PRO A 225 -1.72 -16.04 12.76
C PRO A 225 -2.63 -15.99 14.01
N VAL A 226 -3.96 -15.93 13.80
CA VAL A 226 -4.94 -15.79 14.91
C VAL A 226 -4.75 -16.87 15.98
N ASP A 227 -4.49 -18.11 15.55
CA ASP A 227 -4.41 -19.28 16.42
C ASP A 227 -2.96 -19.58 16.88
N HIS A 228 -2.05 -18.65 16.69
CA HIS A 228 -0.65 -18.85 17.08
C HIS A 228 -0.51 -18.90 18.61
N PRO A 229 0.16 -19.91 19.21
CA PRO A 229 0.27 -20.05 20.67
C PRO A 229 0.87 -18.85 21.38
N ALA A 230 1.73 -18.08 20.72
CA ALA A 230 2.33 -16.87 21.27
C ALA A 230 1.34 -15.71 21.43
N ALA A 231 0.19 -15.76 20.80
CA ALA A 231 -0.83 -14.71 20.88
C ALA A 231 -1.43 -14.50 22.27
N GLY A 232 -1.28 -15.49 23.17
CA GLY A 232 -1.70 -15.43 24.58
C GLY A 232 -0.56 -15.28 25.59
N LYS A 233 0.69 -15.20 25.13
CA LYS A 233 1.86 -15.04 26.02
C LYS A 233 1.99 -13.58 26.45
N SER A 234 2.45 -13.35 27.67
CA SER A 234 2.80 -12.01 28.19
C SER A 234 4.12 -11.49 27.64
N ARG A 235 4.97 -12.37 27.14
CA ARG A 235 6.28 -12.05 26.58
C ARG A 235 6.50 -12.84 25.30
N VAL A 236 7.01 -12.16 24.26
CA VAL A 236 7.27 -12.74 22.94
C VAL A 236 8.71 -12.43 22.53
N ALA A 237 9.40 -13.44 22.01
CA ALA A 237 10.70 -13.29 21.39
C ALA A 237 10.57 -13.55 19.90
N PHE A 238 11.19 -12.70 19.09
CA PHE A 238 11.12 -12.79 17.65
C PHE A 238 12.41 -12.34 16.98
N ARG A 239 12.53 -12.64 15.70
CA ARG A 239 13.56 -12.15 14.79
C ARG A 239 12.92 -11.78 13.47
N PRO A 240 13.17 -10.57 12.92
CA PRO A 240 12.81 -10.24 11.55
C PRO A 240 13.46 -11.21 10.57
N ARG A 241 12.71 -11.68 9.57
CA ARG A 241 13.24 -12.49 8.46
C ARG A 241 13.89 -11.63 7.40
N ARG A 242 13.30 -10.45 7.16
CA ARG A 242 13.83 -9.39 6.29
C ARG A 242 13.84 -8.07 7.06
N TRP A 243 14.91 -7.34 6.89
CA TRP A 243 15.09 -6.06 7.58
C TRP A 243 15.94 -5.12 6.74
N LYS A 244 15.88 -3.85 7.09
CA LYS A 244 16.75 -2.82 6.54
C LYS A 244 17.29 -1.93 7.66
N LEU A 245 18.56 -1.54 7.52
CA LEU A 245 19.19 -0.59 8.43
C LEU A 245 19.29 0.76 7.74
N PHE A 246 18.89 1.79 8.46
CA PHE A 246 19.12 3.17 8.05
C PHE A 246 19.99 3.87 9.10
N PRO A 247 20.74 4.92 8.73
CA PRO A 247 21.43 5.78 9.69
C PRO A 247 20.44 6.32 10.73
N ALA A 248 20.90 6.49 11.99
CA ALA A 248 20.10 7.09 13.06
C ALA A 248 19.86 8.59 12.81
#